data_722b58975203084d81a5a892e80f15cb
#
_entry.id   722b58975203084d81a5a892e80f15cb
#
_cell.length_a   1.000
_cell.length_b   1.000
_cell.length_c   1.000
_cell.angle_alpha   90.00
_cell.angle_beta   90.00
_cell.angle_gamma   90.00
#
_symmetry.space_group_name_H-M   'P 1'
#
loop_
_entity.id
_entity.type
_entity.pdbx_description
1 polymer ?
#
loop_
_entity_poly.entity_id
_entity_poly.type
_entity_poly.pdbx_seq_one_letter_code
_entity_poly.pdbx_strand_id
1 'polypeptide(L)'
;MNQKIIKTISEELNVRVHQIEAVLSLLEEGNTVPFIARYRKEKTGALDEDQIRTIDKYYQYQVNLLKRKEDVIRLIDEKGMLNEKLKTDILKATQLSEVEDLYRPYKEKRKTKATAAKAKGLEPLAKWILALNKGNILVEAKKYLNDDVLNVEDAIQGALDIIAEDIADDIKYRKFLKDMLYKGGILKTSEKKKHDDENKVYEMYYNYQEKVKTLVSHRILAINRAEKEKVINVNIEGDKDYYLQYITRGVTKNRETNLLPYIQKAVEDSYQRLLFPSIEREIRKELTEKANEQALKVFSVNLENLLLQAPLKNKMVLGVDPAYRTGCKLAVVDQTGKVLHIDKVFITLPKDNYDKDIKALLDIISKYKIEIIAIGNGTASRESEAFIAKLIQEHHLNVEFAIISEAGASVY
;
A
#
# COMPACT_ATOMS: atom_id res chain seq x y z
N MET A 1 -8.17 -0.15 28.24
CA MET A 1 -9.06 -0.64 27.13
C MET A 1 -10.29 0.25 26.98
N ASN A 2 -10.72 0.58 25.75
CA ASN A 2 -11.87 1.45 25.51
C ASN A 2 -13.14 0.61 25.28
N GLN A 3 -14.08 0.64 26.22
CA GLN A 3 -15.31 -0.18 26.21
C GLN A 3 -16.22 0.08 25.00
N LYS A 4 -16.27 1.33 24.49
CA LYS A 4 -17.01 1.64 23.26
C LYS A 4 -16.44 0.90 22.04
N ILE A 5 -15.11 0.89 21.90
CA ILE A 5 -14.42 0.19 20.82
C ILE A 5 -14.66 -1.31 20.90
N ILE A 6 -14.54 -1.89 22.11
CA ILE A 6 -14.76 -3.32 22.34
C ILE A 6 -16.18 -3.74 21.93
N LYS A 7 -17.18 -2.94 22.26
CA LYS A 7 -18.55 -3.20 21.86
C LYS A 7 -18.75 -3.17 20.34
N THR A 8 -18.16 -2.18 19.67
CA THR A 8 -18.20 -2.09 18.20
C THR A 8 -17.55 -3.32 17.56
N ILE A 9 -16.39 -3.76 18.07
CA ILE A 9 -15.69 -4.96 17.57
C ILE A 9 -16.56 -6.21 17.78
N SER A 10 -17.20 -6.32 18.95
CA SER A 10 -18.09 -7.44 19.29
C SER A 10 -19.25 -7.56 18.29
N GLU A 11 -19.86 -6.43 17.93
CA GLU A 11 -20.96 -6.37 16.98
C GLU A 11 -20.51 -6.72 15.54
N GLU A 12 -19.36 -6.20 15.09
CA GLU A 12 -18.89 -6.38 13.74
C GLU A 12 -18.25 -7.75 13.48
N LEU A 13 -17.51 -8.30 14.44
CA LEU A 13 -16.84 -9.59 14.29
C LEU A 13 -17.66 -10.77 14.83
N ASN A 14 -18.83 -10.49 15.42
CA ASN A 14 -19.67 -11.50 16.08
C ASN A 14 -18.90 -12.33 17.14
N VAL A 15 -18.04 -11.65 17.92
CA VAL A 15 -17.22 -12.22 19.00
C VAL A 15 -17.70 -11.62 20.32
N ARG A 16 -17.77 -12.42 21.38
CA ARG A 16 -18.25 -11.95 22.69
C ARG A 16 -17.29 -10.95 23.32
N VAL A 17 -17.83 -9.93 24.00
CA VAL A 17 -17.04 -8.86 24.65
C VAL A 17 -15.92 -9.40 25.53
N HIS A 18 -16.21 -10.39 26.40
CA HIS A 18 -15.21 -10.96 27.30
C HIS A 18 -14.05 -11.68 26.58
N GLN A 19 -14.32 -12.24 25.39
CA GLN A 19 -13.26 -12.87 24.56
C GLN A 19 -12.32 -11.80 23.98
N ILE A 20 -12.89 -10.67 23.54
CA ILE A 20 -12.11 -9.53 23.05
C ILE A 20 -11.25 -8.94 24.17
N GLU A 21 -11.83 -8.73 25.35
CA GLU A 21 -11.11 -8.24 26.54
C GLU A 21 -9.96 -9.18 26.94
N ALA A 22 -10.19 -10.48 26.92
CA ALA A 22 -9.16 -11.47 27.22
C ALA A 22 -8.01 -11.43 26.19
N VAL A 23 -8.32 -11.32 24.90
CA VAL A 23 -7.31 -11.20 23.84
C VAL A 23 -6.49 -9.94 24.03
N LEU A 24 -7.14 -8.77 24.22
CA LEU A 24 -6.45 -7.49 24.39
C LEU A 24 -5.57 -7.47 25.64
N SER A 25 -6.05 -8.04 26.76
CA SER A 25 -5.24 -8.16 27.99
C SER A 25 -3.99 -9.00 27.76
N LEU A 26 -4.13 -10.15 27.09
CA LEU A 26 -3.00 -11.02 26.80
C LEU A 26 -1.98 -10.36 25.84
N LEU A 27 -2.44 -9.56 24.89
CA LEU A 27 -1.56 -8.79 23.99
C LEU A 27 -0.84 -7.67 24.75
N GLU A 28 -1.53 -6.96 25.66
CA GLU A 28 -0.91 -5.94 26.54
C GLU A 28 0.14 -6.54 27.49
N GLU A 29 -0.01 -7.81 27.89
CA GLU A 29 0.98 -8.58 28.66
C GLU A 29 2.22 -8.96 27.82
N GLY A 30 2.26 -8.62 26.51
CA GLY A 30 3.36 -8.92 25.60
C GLY A 30 3.30 -10.30 24.96
N ASN A 31 2.20 -11.03 25.08
CA ASN A 31 2.05 -12.31 24.42
C ASN A 31 1.83 -12.12 22.90
N THR A 32 2.41 -13.00 22.10
CA THR A 32 2.22 -13.00 20.64
C THR A 32 0.90 -13.66 20.24
N VAL A 33 0.34 -13.28 19.10
CA VAL A 33 -0.89 -13.86 18.55
C VAL A 33 -0.82 -15.39 18.45
N PRO A 34 0.25 -16.01 17.88
CA PRO A 34 0.37 -17.47 17.83
C PRO A 34 0.42 -18.12 19.23
N PHE A 35 1.08 -17.47 20.19
CA PHE A 35 1.13 -17.97 21.56
C PHE A 35 -0.25 -17.99 22.21
N ILE A 36 -1.03 -16.92 22.04
CA ILE A 36 -2.39 -16.82 22.57
C ILE A 36 -3.28 -17.91 21.96
N ALA A 37 -3.25 -18.07 20.64
CA ALA A 37 -4.05 -19.06 19.92
C ALA A 37 -3.74 -20.50 20.33
N ARG A 38 -2.47 -20.80 20.65
CA ARG A 38 -2.05 -22.17 21.03
C ARG A 38 -2.22 -22.47 22.53
N TYR A 39 -1.86 -21.52 23.40
CA TYR A 39 -1.63 -21.78 24.81
C TYR A 39 -2.59 -21.05 25.75
N ARG A 40 -3.55 -20.26 25.23
CA ARG A 40 -4.52 -19.51 26.03
C ARG A 40 -5.96 -19.69 25.54
N LYS A 41 -6.26 -20.84 24.94
CA LYS A 41 -7.60 -21.15 24.39
C LYS A 41 -8.70 -21.06 25.43
N GLU A 42 -8.41 -21.49 26.65
CA GLU A 42 -9.35 -21.42 27.77
C GLU A 42 -9.74 -20.00 28.17
N LYS A 43 -8.82 -19.03 28.00
CA LYS A 43 -9.09 -17.61 28.30
C LYS A 43 -9.83 -16.92 27.16
N THR A 44 -9.51 -17.26 25.90
CA THR A 44 -10.08 -16.62 24.72
C THR A 44 -11.35 -17.28 24.20
N GLY A 45 -11.79 -18.39 24.82
CA GLY A 45 -12.93 -19.17 24.35
C GLY A 45 -12.67 -19.83 23.00
N ALA A 46 -11.45 -20.37 22.83
CA ALA A 46 -10.98 -21.10 21.66
C ALA A 46 -10.95 -20.30 20.34
N LEU A 47 -10.75 -18.97 20.42
CA LEU A 47 -10.50 -18.17 19.23
C LEU A 47 -9.24 -18.65 18.51
N ASP A 48 -9.33 -18.73 17.20
CA ASP A 48 -8.20 -19.07 16.35
C ASP A 48 -7.24 -17.86 16.12
N GLU A 49 -6.12 -18.13 15.46
CA GLU A 49 -5.09 -17.13 15.23
C GLU A 49 -5.60 -15.97 14.36
N ASP A 50 -6.41 -16.26 13.34
CA ASP A 50 -6.95 -15.24 12.44
C ASP A 50 -7.98 -14.33 13.15
N GLN A 51 -8.80 -14.92 14.01
CA GLN A 51 -9.74 -14.16 14.83
C GLN A 51 -9.01 -13.23 15.81
N ILE A 52 -7.98 -13.73 16.50
CA ILE A 52 -7.17 -12.95 17.43
C ILE A 52 -6.45 -11.81 16.69
N ARG A 53 -5.85 -12.08 15.56
CA ARG A 53 -5.18 -11.09 14.72
C ARG A 53 -6.16 -10.02 14.19
N THR A 54 -7.36 -10.44 13.83
CA THR A 54 -8.42 -9.53 13.36
C THR A 54 -8.88 -8.60 14.49
N ILE A 55 -9.07 -9.14 15.71
CA ILE A 55 -9.43 -8.35 16.89
C ILE A 55 -8.34 -7.29 17.18
N ASP A 56 -7.07 -7.69 17.20
CA ASP A 56 -5.95 -6.77 17.44
C ASP A 56 -5.90 -5.66 16.39
N LYS A 57 -5.87 -6.03 15.11
CA LYS A 57 -5.83 -5.08 13.98
C LYS A 57 -6.99 -4.09 14.03
N TYR A 58 -8.18 -4.58 14.33
CA TYR A 58 -9.38 -3.76 14.39
C TYR A 58 -9.36 -2.82 15.60
N TYR A 59 -8.95 -3.30 16.77
CA TYR A 59 -8.79 -2.49 17.97
C TYR A 59 -7.78 -1.36 17.79
N GLN A 60 -6.60 -1.66 17.25
CA GLN A 60 -5.58 -0.67 16.93
C GLN A 60 -6.09 0.39 15.94
N TYR A 61 -6.82 -0.05 14.91
CA TYR A 61 -7.43 0.88 13.96
C TYR A 61 -8.43 1.83 14.65
N GLN A 62 -9.33 1.32 15.48
CA GLN A 62 -10.34 2.12 16.17
C GLN A 62 -9.72 3.07 17.20
N VAL A 63 -8.68 2.65 17.91
CA VAL A 63 -7.92 3.51 18.82
C VAL A 63 -7.27 4.66 18.04
N ASN A 64 -6.62 4.36 16.92
CA ASN A 64 -6.00 5.37 16.07
C ASN A 64 -7.05 6.34 15.49
N LEU A 65 -8.19 5.83 15.04
CA LEU A 65 -9.30 6.64 14.55
C LEU A 65 -9.83 7.59 15.61
N LEU A 66 -10.05 7.09 16.84
CA LEU A 66 -10.53 7.90 17.96
C LEU A 66 -9.53 9.00 18.31
N LYS A 67 -8.26 8.64 18.48
CA LYS A 67 -7.18 9.60 18.74
C LYS A 67 -7.11 10.67 17.65
N ARG A 68 -7.23 10.26 16.38
CA ARG A 68 -7.20 11.21 15.28
C ARG A 68 -8.38 12.16 15.27
N LYS A 69 -9.59 11.68 15.60
CA LYS A 69 -10.77 12.54 15.76
C LYS A 69 -10.55 13.60 16.85
N GLU A 70 -10.05 13.19 18.01
CA GLU A 70 -9.75 14.09 19.13
C GLU A 70 -8.70 15.14 18.73
N ASP A 71 -7.61 14.73 18.08
CA ASP A 71 -6.58 15.63 17.58
C ASP A 71 -7.14 16.66 16.59
N VAL A 72 -7.96 16.20 15.63
CA VAL A 72 -8.57 17.07 14.62
C VAL A 72 -9.53 18.07 15.24
N ILE A 73 -10.38 17.62 16.16
CA ILE A 73 -11.29 18.51 16.91
C ILE A 73 -10.49 19.59 17.63
N ARG A 74 -9.45 19.21 18.39
CA ARG A 74 -8.57 20.14 19.10
C ARG A 74 -7.91 21.15 18.15
N LEU A 75 -7.32 20.67 17.05
CA LEU A 75 -6.64 21.55 16.07
C LEU A 75 -7.57 22.54 15.38
N ILE A 76 -8.84 22.19 15.16
CA ILE A 76 -9.84 23.13 14.59
C ILE A 76 -10.32 24.10 15.64
N ASP A 77 -10.48 23.65 16.89
CA ASP A 77 -10.90 24.49 18.03
C ASP A 77 -9.86 25.55 18.37
N GLU A 78 -8.57 25.18 18.39
CA GLU A 78 -7.43 26.11 18.56
C GLU A 78 -7.43 27.27 17.52
N LYS A 79 -8.04 27.04 16.36
CA LYS A 79 -8.23 28.05 15.31
C LYS A 79 -9.53 28.85 15.45
N GLY A 80 -10.36 28.55 16.43
CA GLY A 80 -11.67 29.20 16.62
C GLY A 80 -12.69 28.91 15.52
N MET A 81 -12.48 27.82 14.75
CA MET A 81 -13.32 27.46 13.60
C MET A 81 -14.21 26.23 13.84
N LEU A 82 -14.18 25.66 15.06
CA LEU A 82 -15.01 24.52 15.41
C LEU A 82 -16.46 24.95 15.64
N ASN A 83 -17.40 24.24 15.01
CA ASN A 83 -18.82 24.37 15.28
C ASN A 83 -19.44 23.01 15.61
N GLU A 84 -20.62 22.98 16.26
CA GLU A 84 -21.26 21.76 16.73
C GLU A 84 -21.58 20.76 15.61
N LYS A 85 -21.93 21.26 14.42
CA LYS A 85 -22.18 20.39 13.27
C LYS A 85 -20.91 19.68 12.83
N LEU A 86 -19.81 20.41 12.64
CA LEU A 86 -18.51 19.84 12.23
C LEU A 86 -18.00 18.83 13.27
N LYS A 87 -18.09 19.16 14.55
CA LYS A 87 -17.74 18.27 15.65
C LYS A 87 -18.55 16.95 15.59
N THR A 88 -19.85 17.07 15.35
CA THR A 88 -20.74 15.92 15.21
C THR A 88 -20.35 15.07 13.98
N ASP A 89 -20.04 15.69 12.84
CA ASP A 89 -19.64 15.01 11.62
C ASP A 89 -18.30 14.28 11.80
N ILE A 90 -17.30 14.90 12.47
CA ILE A 90 -16.02 14.26 12.81
C ILE A 90 -16.25 13.05 13.73
N LEU A 91 -17.08 13.19 14.75
CA LEU A 91 -17.37 12.09 15.69
C LEU A 91 -18.10 10.93 15.02
N LYS A 92 -18.96 11.19 14.04
CA LYS A 92 -19.69 10.17 13.26
C LYS A 92 -18.85 9.48 12.18
N ALA A 93 -17.73 10.06 11.76
CA ALA A 93 -16.88 9.46 10.75
C ALA A 93 -16.44 8.03 11.15
N THR A 94 -16.49 7.10 10.23
CA THR A 94 -16.15 5.68 10.47
C THR A 94 -14.77 5.31 9.95
N GLN A 95 -14.21 6.17 9.11
CA GLN A 95 -12.90 5.95 8.47
C GLN A 95 -11.97 7.14 8.69
N LEU A 96 -10.66 6.87 8.75
CA LEU A 96 -9.64 7.91 8.84
C LEU A 96 -9.67 8.88 7.66
N SER A 97 -9.99 8.40 6.46
CA SER A 97 -10.13 9.23 5.25
C SER A 97 -11.23 10.28 5.41
N GLU A 98 -12.36 9.91 6.01
CA GLU A 98 -13.46 10.86 6.27
C GLU A 98 -13.04 11.95 7.27
N VAL A 99 -12.29 11.58 8.31
CA VAL A 99 -11.76 12.54 9.29
C VAL A 99 -10.76 13.49 8.63
N GLU A 100 -9.87 12.99 7.77
CA GLU A 100 -8.90 13.81 7.04
C GLU A 100 -9.58 14.75 6.03
N ASP A 101 -10.64 14.31 5.37
CA ASP A 101 -11.41 15.16 4.45
C ASP A 101 -12.15 16.30 5.20
N LEU A 102 -12.72 15.99 6.37
CA LEU A 102 -13.33 17.00 7.24
C LEU A 102 -12.30 18.01 7.78
N TYR A 103 -11.08 17.57 8.06
CA TYR A 103 -9.99 18.42 8.55
C TYR A 103 -9.32 19.25 7.46
N ARG A 104 -9.36 18.81 6.20
CA ARG A 104 -8.61 19.40 5.08
C ARG A 104 -8.76 20.91 4.94
N PRO A 105 -9.97 21.52 5.02
CA PRO A 105 -10.14 22.96 4.91
C PRO A 105 -9.44 23.75 6.03
N TYR A 106 -9.22 23.12 7.17
CA TYR A 106 -8.64 23.73 8.38
C TYR A 106 -7.16 23.43 8.57
N LYS A 107 -6.62 22.52 7.76
CA LYS A 107 -5.21 22.13 7.84
C LYS A 107 -4.31 23.29 7.42
N GLU A 108 -3.24 23.53 8.20
CA GLU A 108 -2.22 24.47 7.78
C GLU A 108 -1.59 24.06 6.46
N LYS A 109 -1.66 24.93 5.49
CA LYS A 109 -1.07 24.71 4.18
C LYS A 109 0.26 25.44 4.11
N ARG A 110 1.24 24.80 3.51
CA ARG A 110 2.47 25.49 3.09
C ARG A 110 2.10 26.57 2.09
N LYS A 111 3.01 27.55 1.81
CA LYS A 111 2.79 28.63 0.85
C LYS A 111 2.16 28.11 -0.45
N THR A 112 0.89 28.37 -0.65
CA THR A 112 0.12 28.07 -1.87
C THR A 112 -0.17 29.38 -2.60
N LYS A 113 -0.62 29.29 -3.87
CA LYS A 113 -1.09 30.50 -4.60
C LYS A 113 -2.24 31.19 -3.85
N ALA A 114 -3.17 30.41 -3.29
CA ALA A 114 -4.30 30.94 -2.53
C ALA A 114 -3.86 31.60 -1.21
N THR A 115 -2.93 30.98 -0.44
CA THR A 115 -2.41 31.62 0.78
C THR A 115 -1.65 32.92 0.48
N ALA A 116 -0.91 32.98 -0.63
CA ALA A 116 -0.26 34.21 -1.08
C ALA A 116 -1.29 35.29 -1.49
N ALA A 117 -2.34 34.88 -2.21
CA ALA A 117 -3.41 35.80 -2.59
C ALA A 117 -4.22 36.31 -1.38
N LYS A 118 -4.48 35.47 -0.38
CA LYS A 118 -5.12 35.86 0.90
C LYS A 118 -4.25 36.87 1.65
N ALA A 119 -2.93 36.64 1.71
CA ALA A 119 -2.01 37.59 2.35
C ALA A 119 -1.99 38.96 1.66
N LYS A 120 -2.24 39.02 0.34
CA LYS A 120 -2.40 40.24 -0.44
C LYS A 120 -3.78 40.93 -0.29
N GLY A 121 -4.69 40.38 0.54
CA GLY A 121 -6.01 40.96 0.80
C GLY A 121 -7.08 40.65 -0.24
N LEU A 122 -6.91 39.62 -1.08
CA LEU A 122 -7.83 39.30 -2.18
C LEU A 122 -9.00 38.39 -1.79
N GLU A 123 -9.08 37.93 -0.55
CA GLU A 123 -10.16 37.07 -0.07
C GLU A 123 -11.56 37.72 -0.20
N PRO A 124 -11.78 39.03 0.08
CA PRO A 124 -13.10 39.63 -0.11
C PRO A 124 -13.53 39.66 -1.58
N LEU A 125 -12.58 39.82 -2.54
CA LEU A 125 -12.91 39.75 -3.97
C LEU A 125 -13.33 38.30 -4.35
N ALA A 126 -12.66 37.28 -3.84
CA ALA A 126 -13.06 35.88 -4.05
C ALA A 126 -14.48 35.64 -3.51
N LYS A 127 -14.78 36.10 -2.30
CA LYS A 127 -16.13 36.03 -1.71
C LYS A 127 -17.18 36.77 -2.53
N TRP A 128 -16.83 37.95 -3.10
CA TRP A 128 -17.72 38.72 -3.96
C TRP A 128 -18.08 37.95 -5.24
N ILE A 129 -17.10 37.26 -5.86
CA ILE A 129 -17.32 36.40 -7.04
C ILE A 129 -18.21 35.22 -6.67
N LEU A 130 -17.93 34.50 -5.56
CA LEU A 130 -18.72 33.35 -5.13
C LEU A 130 -20.14 33.68 -4.68
N ALA A 131 -20.37 34.93 -4.23
CA ALA A 131 -21.71 35.42 -3.92
C ALA A 131 -22.56 35.68 -5.18
N LEU A 132 -21.95 35.57 -6.38
CA LEU A 132 -22.59 35.84 -7.68
C LEU A 132 -23.18 37.29 -7.76
N ASN A 133 -22.45 38.24 -7.20
CA ASN A 133 -22.88 39.60 -7.16
C ASN A 133 -23.05 40.18 -8.58
N LYS A 134 -24.09 40.99 -8.75
CA LYS A 134 -24.31 41.74 -9.99
C LYS A 134 -23.32 42.90 -10.06
N GLY A 135 -22.58 43.02 -11.14
CA GLY A 135 -21.62 44.09 -11.34
C GLY A 135 -20.51 43.74 -12.30
N ASN A 136 -19.69 44.73 -12.61
CA ASN A 136 -18.51 44.53 -13.46
C ASN A 136 -17.32 44.14 -12.57
N ILE A 137 -16.80 42.95 -12.75
CA ILE A 137 -15.66 42.41 -11.98
C ILE A 137 -14.41 43.32 -12.11
N LEU A 138 -14.19 43.93 -13.27
CA LEU A 138 -13.05 44.83 -13.49
C LEU A 138 -13.14 46.11 -12.61
N VAL A 139 -14.36 46.57 -12.38
CA VAL A 139 -14.59 47.71 -11.50
C VAL A 139 -14.43 47.30 -10.04
N GLU A 140 -14.94 46.14 -9.67
CA GLU A 140 -14.80 45.61 -8.31
C GLU A 140 -13.35 45.35 -7.96
N ALA A 141 -12.60 44.68 -8.85
CA ALA A 141 -11.20 44.29 -8.62
C ALA A 141 -10.28 45.54 -8.43
N LYS A 142 -10.59 46.69 -9.01
CA LYS A 142 -9.84 47.94 -8.79
C LYS A 142 -9.78 48.34 -7.31
N LYS A 143 -10.76 47.97 -6.50
CA LYS A 143 -10.83 48.31 -5.07
C LYS A 143 -9.77 47.54 -4.24
N TYR A 144 -9.19 46.50 -4.79
CA TYR A 144 -8.23 45.63 -4.12
C TYR A 144 -6.79 45.82 -4.62
N LEU A 145 -6.54 46.84 -5.42
CA LEU A 145 -5.18 47.21 -5.82
C LEU A 145 -4.42 47.80 -4.63
N ASN A 146 -3.19 47.34 -4.45
CA ASN A 146 -2.27 47.79 -3.40
C ASN A 146 -0.83 47.60 -3.86
N ASP A 147 0.15 47.84 -2.99
CA ASP A 147 1.57 47.73 -3.32
C ASP A 147 1.99 46.29 -3.75
N ASP A 148 1.26 45.28 -3.31
CA ASP A 148 1.47 43.87 -3.66
C ASP A 148 0.61 43.39 -4.85
N VAL A 149 -0.37 44.19 -5.30
CA VAL A 149 -1.31 43.87 -6.37
C VAL A 149 -1.40 45.06 -7.30
N LEU A 150 -0.57 45.10 -8.33
CA LEU A 150 -0.36 46.27 -9.15
C LEU A 150 -1.41 46.50 -10.26
N ASN A 151 -2.12 45.44 -10.65
CA ASN A 151 -3.09 45.49 -11.75
C ASN A 151 -4.36 44.67 -11.46
N VAL A 152 -5.41 44.94 -12.22
CA VAL A 152 -6.73 44.29 -12.07
C VAL A 152 -6.69 42.81 -12.40
N GLU A 153 -5.87 42.44 -13.36
CA GLU A 153 -5.69 41.07 -13.81
C GLU A 153 -5.09 40.20 -12.69
N ASP A 154 -4.08 40.69 -11.99
CA ASP A 154 -3.45 40.02 -10.83
C ASP A 154 -4.43 39.91 -9.66
N ALA A 155 -5.25 40.95 -9.42
CA ALA A 155 -6.29 40.91 -8.39
C ALA A 155 -7.31 39.81 -8.69
N ILE A 156 -7.79 39.73 -9.93
CA ILE A 156 -8.75 38.71 -10.35
C ILE A 156 -8.10 37.34 -10.28
N GLN A 157 -6.87 37.17 -10.81
CA GLN A 157 -6.19 35.86 -10.80
C GLN A 157 -5.98 35.36 -9.36
N GLY A 158 -5.56 36.23 -8.44
CA GLY A 158 -5.42 35.87 -7.04
C GLY A 158 -6.74 35.44 -6.38
N ALA A 159 -7.85 36.16 -6.72
CA ALA A 159 -9.18 35.76 -6.25
C ALA A 159 -9.60 34.38 -6.83
N LEU A 160 -9.29 34.12 -8.11
CA LEU A 160 -9.56 32.80 -8.73
C LEU A 160 -8.70 31.68 -8.12
N ASP A 161 -7.45 31.96 -7.76
CA ASP A 161 -6.58 30.99 -7.07
C ASP A 161 -7.15 30.60 -5.70
N ILE A 162 -7.76 31.55 -4.97
CA ILE A 162 -8.46 31.28 -3.71
C ILE A 162 -9.68 30.39 -3.96
N ILE A 163 -10.51 30.75 -4.94
CA ILE A 163 -11.72 29.98 -5.30
C ILE A 163 -11.35 28.57 -5.73
N ALA A 164 -10.28 28.41 -6.51
CA ALA A 164 -9.82 27.11 -6.97
C ALA A 164 -9.41 26.20 -5.79
N GLU A 165 -8.75 26.76 -4.77
CA GLU A 165 -8.39 26.01 -3.57
C GLU A 165 -9.61 25.66 -2.72
N ASP A 166 -10.54 26.59 -2.53
CA ASP A 166 -11.79 26.36 -1.78
C ASP A 166 -12.62 25.24 -2.43
N ILE A 167 -12.71 25.21 -3.76
CA ILE A 167 -13.37 24.13 -4.51
C ILE A 167 -12.65 22.79 -4.30
N ALA A 168 -11.31 22.79 -4.34
CA ALA A 168 -10.52 21.58 -4.17
C ALA A 168 -10.60 20.98 -2.75
N ASP A 169 -10.90 21.81 -1.76
CA ASP A 169 -11.08 21.41 -0.35
C ASP A 169 -12.52 21.05 -0.01
N ASP A 170 -13.49 21.37 -0.88
CA ASP A 170 -14.90 21.04 -0.63
C ASP A 170 -15.12 19.52 -0.72
N ILE A 171 -15.55 18.96 0.41
CA ILE A 171 -15.82 17.52 0.58
C ILE A 171 -16.82 17.01 -0.46
N LYS A 172 -17.82 17.82 -0.82
CA LYS A 172 -18.84 17.43 -1.80
C LYS A 172 -18.22 17.15 -3.16
N TYR A 173 -17.36 18.06 -3.66
CA TYR A 173 -16.73 17.90 -4.97
C TYR A 173 -15.67 16.78 -4.95
N ARG A 174 -14.94 16.66 -3.86
CA ARG A 174 -13.98 15.55 -3.67
C ARG A 174 -14.66 14.20 -3.71
N LYS A 175 -15.70 14.01 -2.89
CA LYS A 175 -16.46 12.76 -2.84
C LYS A 175 -17.08 12.43 -4.18
N PHE A 176 -17.73 13.41 -4.82
CA PHE A 176 -18.29 13.24 -6.15
C PHE A 176 -17.25 12.75 -7.16
N LEU A 177 -16.10 13.44 -7.26
CA LEU A 177 -15.06 13.08 -8.22
C LEU A 177 -14.45 11.70 -7.93
N LYS A 178 -14.19 11.40 -6.66
CA LYS A 178 -13.69 10.09 -6.24
C LYS A 178 -14.65 8.96 -6.63
N ASP A 179 -15.93 9.12 -6.33
CA ASP A 179 -16.98 8.15 -6.67
C ASP A 179 -17.11 7.93 -8.19
N MET A 180 -17.05 9.03 -8.98
CA MET A 180 -17.12 8.96 -10.42
C MET A 180 -15.90 8.27 -11.03
N LEU A 181 -14.70 8.62 -10.59
CA LEU A 181 -13.46 7.98 -11.06
C LEU A 181 -13.36 6.52 -10.63
N TYR A 182 -13.83 6.17 -9.44
CA TYR A 182 -13.83 4.77 -9.01
C TYR A 182 -14.79 3.92 -9.83
N LYS A 183 -15.98 4.44 -10.15
CA LYS A 183 -17.04 3.71 -10.90
C LYS A 183 -16.79 3.65 -12.41
N GLY A 184 -16.37 4.76 -12.99
CA GLY A 184 -16.28 4.94 -14.44
C GLY A 184 -14.91 5.31 -14.97
N GLY A 185 -13.94 5.59 -14.11
CA GLY A 185 -12.58 5.92 -14.51
C GLY A 185 -11.87 4.74 -15.16
N ILE A 186 -10.97 5.05 -16.07
CA ILE A 186 -10.13 4.10 -16.80
C ILE A 186 -8.69 4.34 -16.41
N LEU A 187 -8.05 3.33 -15.84
CA LEU A 187 -6.60 3.35 -15.66
C LEU A 187 -5.97 3.08 -17.03
N LYS A 188 -5.07 3.97 -17.43
CA LYS A 188 -4.31 3.86 -18.67
C LYS A 188 -2.83 3.86 -18.37
N THR A 189 -2.10 3.10 -19.16
CA THR A 189 -0.63 3.13 -19.16
C THR A 189 -0.11 3.53 -20.52
N SER A 190 1.07 4.10 -20.54
CA SER A 190 1.80 4.40 -21.76
C SER A 190 3.29 4.09 -21.58
N GLU A 191 3.87 3.47 -22.57
CA GLU A 191 5.31 3.19 -22.61
C GLU A 191 6.13 4.47 -22.56
N LYS A 192 7.24 4.47 -21.82
CA LYS A 192 8.20 5.57 -21.83
C LYS A 192 9.19 5.39 -22.96
N LYS A 193 9.55 6.47 -23.64
CA LYS A 193 10.48 6.46 -24.78
C LYS A 193 11.89 5.94 -24.47
N LYS A 194 12.31 6.02 -23.20
CA LYS A 194 13.59 5.51 -22.73
C LYS A 194 13.33 4.72 -21.44
N HIS A 195 13.43 3.42 -21.52
CA HIS A 195 13.30 2.50 -20.40
C HIS A 195 14.24 1.31 -20.61
N ASP A 196 14.49 0.57 -19.54
CA ASP A 196 15.31 -0.62 -19.50
C ASP A 196 14.40 -1.84 -19.20
N ASP A 197 13.77 -2.39 -20.25
CA ASP A 197 12.99 -3.63 -20.19
C ASP A 197 13.38 -4.53 -21.38
N GLU A 198 14.68 -4.88 -21.44
CA GLU A 198 15.24 -5.70 -22.52
C GLU A 198 14.52 -7.04 -22.69
N ASN A 199 14.06 -7.63 -21.60
CA ASN A 199 13.35 -8.91 -21.59
C ASN A 199 11.83 -8.77 -21.80
N LYS A 200 11.33 -7.57 -22.06
CA LYS A 200 9.91 -7.26 -22.26
C LYS A 200 8.97 -7.81 -21.18
N VAL A 201 9.41 -7.76 -19.93
CA VAL A 201 8.66 -8.28 -18.78
C VAL A 201 7.32 -7.57 -18.62
N TYR A 202 7.26 -6.29 -19.01
CA TYR A 202 6.08 -5.45 -18.88
C TYR A 202 5.37 -5.15 -20.21
N GLU A 203 5.69 -5.86 -21.32
CA GLU A 203 5.15 -5.61 -22.66
C GLU A 203 3.62 -5.52 -22.68
N MET A 204 2.92 -6.38 -21.92
CA MET A 204 1.46 -6.37 -21.81
C MET A 204 0.88 -5.09 -21.19
N TYR A 205 1.72 -4.28 -20.52
CA TYR A 205 1.33 -3.03 -19.88
C TYR A 205 1.85 -1.79 -20.59
N TYR A 206 2.49 -1.88 -21.75
CA TYR A 206 3.01 -0.72 -22.47
C TYR A 206 1.91 0.24 -22.92
N ASN A 207 0.79 -0.30 -23.41
CA ASN A 207 -0.40 0.46 -23.81
C ASN A 207 -1.67 -0.23 -23.28
N TYR A 208 -1.77 -0.33 -21.97
CA TYR A 208 -2.87 -1.03 -21.32
C TYR A 208 -3.95 -0.06 -20.86
N GLN A 209 -5.21 -0.52 -20.89
CA GLN A 209 -6.32 0.23 -20.31
C GLN A 209 -7.36 -0.72 -19.68
N GLU A 210 -7.83 -0.35 -18.50
CA GLU A 210 -8.89 -1.08 -17.79
C GLU A 210 -9.68 -0.14 -16.87
N LYS A 211 -10.98 -0.44 -16.66
CA LYS A 211 -11.79 0.31 -15.70
C LYS A 211 -11.23 0.14 -14.29
N VAL A 212 -11.13 1.23 -13.53
CA VAL A 212 -10.62 1.23 -12.14
C VAL A 212 -11.36 0.19 -11.29
N LYS A 213 -12.67 0.09 -11.45
CA LYS A 213 -13.52 -0.84 -10.70
C LYS A 213 -13.19 -2.32 -10.91
N THR A 214 -12.68 -2.69 -12.09
CA THR A 214 -12.42 -4.10 -12.47
C THR A 214 -10.97 -4.53 -12.29
N LEU A 215 -10.08 -3.59 -11.94
CA LEU A 215 -8.67 -3.88 -11.73
C LEU A 215 -8.45 -4.95 -10.66
N VAL A 216 -7.74 -6.01 -11.04
CA VAL A 216 -7.37 -7.11 -10.13
C VAL A 216 -6.00 -6.87 -9.49
N SER A 217 -5.81 -7.42 -8.30
CA SER A 217 -4.64 -7.15 -7.45
C SER A 217 -3.30 -7.40 -8.13
N HIS A 218 -3.13 -8.51 -8.84
CA HIS A 218 -1.85 -8.82 -9.50
C HIS A 218 -1.50 -7.82 -10.61
N ARG A 219 -2.50 -7.30 -11.36
CA ARG A 219 -2.28 -6.25 -12.38
C ARG A 219 -1.88 -4.93 -11.75
N ILE A 220 -2.54 -4.53 -10.65
CA ILE A 220 -2.18 -3.32 -9.91
C ILE A 220 -0.72 -3.38 -9.47
N LEU A 221 -0.29 -4.51 -8.88
CA LEU A 221 1.09 -4.66 -8.42
C LEU A 221 2.10 -4.70 -9.57
N ALA A 222 1.77 -5.35 -10.70
CA ALA A 222 2.63 -5.37 -11.88
C ALA A 222 2.78 -3.96 -12.50
N ILE A 223 1.67 -3.22 -12.66
CA ILE A 223 1.67 -1.85 -13.16
C ILE A 223 2.47 -0.92 -12.23
N ASN A 224 2.29 -1.02 -10.91
CA ASN A 224 3.04 -0.22 -9.95
C ASN A 224 4.55 -0.52 -10.01
N ARG A 225 4.93 -1.78 -10.23
CA ARG A 225 6.34 -2.16 -10.42
C ARG A 225 6.90 -1.57 -11.70
N ALA A 226 6.21 -1.74 -12.82
CA ALA A 226 6.63 -1.19 -14.12
C ALA A 226 6.79 0.34 -14.08
N GLU A 227 5.90 1.05 -13.37
CA GLU A 227 6.01 2.49 -13.16
C GLU A 227 7.21 2.87 -12.28
N LYS A 228 7.45 2.12 -11.19
CA LYS A 228 8.60 2.32 -10.29
C LYS A 228 9.93 2.09 -11.02
N GLU A 229 9.99 1.12 -11.91
CA GLU A 229 11.13 0.80 -12.78
C GLU A 229 11.22 1.75 -13.98
N LYS A 230 10.31 2.74 -14.07
CA LYS A 230 10.27 3.79 -15.09
C LYS A 230 10.03 3.27 -16.52
N VAL A 231 9.44 2.10 -16.67
CA VAL A 231 9.10 1.52 -17.97
C VAL A 231 7.84 2.16 -18.57
N ILE A 232 6.85 2.44 -17.73
CA ILE A 232 5.57 3.02 -18.15
C ILE A 232 5.23 4.29 -17.36
N ASN A 233 4.31 5.10 -17.91
CA ASN A 233 3.54 6.09 -17.18
C ASN A 233 2.16 5.51 -16.87
N VAL A 234 1.58 5.92 -15.76
CA VAL A 234 0.26 5.46 -15.32
C VAL A 234 -0.60 6.66 -14.95
N ASN A 235 -1.81 6.72 -15.49
CA ASN A 235 -2.79 7.75 -15.16
C ASN A 235 -4.20 7.15 -15.14
N ILE A 236 -5.12 7.84 -14.46
CA ILE A 236 -6.54 7.54 -14.50
C ILE A 236 -7.19 8.61 -15.37
N GLU A 237 -8.08 8.20 -16.28
CA GLU A 237 -8.88 9.11 -17.08
C GLU A 237 -10.36 8.99 -16.73
N GLY A 238 -11.09 10.09 -16.91
CA GLY A 238 -12.53 10.15 -16.71
C GLY A 238 -13.17 11.23 -17.56
N ASP A 239 -14.47 11.40 -17.45
CA ASP A 239 -15.24 12.40 -18.22
C ASP A 239 -15.02 13.80 -17.62
N LYS A 240 -13.91 14.45 -18.04
CA LYS A 240 -13.52 15.80 -17.59
C LYS A 240 -14.67 16.80 -17.76
N ASP A 241 -15.33 16.81 -18.90
CA ASP A 241 -16.33 17.82 -19.21
C ASP A 241 -17.55 17.69 -18.31
N TYR A 242 -17.99 16.48 -18.04
CA TYR A 242 -19.05 16.20 -17.08
C TYR A 242 -18.68 16.64 -15.67
N TYR A 243 -17.43 16.40 -15.23
CA TYR A 243 -16.99 16.79 -13.90
C TYR A 243 -16.92 18.31 -13.75
N LEU A 244 -16.37 19.01 -14.73
CA LEU A 244 -16.32 20.47 -14.73
C LEU A 244 -17.71 21.09 -14.73
N GLN A 245 -18.67 20.56 -15.51
CA GLN A 245 -20.05 20.99 -15.50
C GLN A 245 -20.72 20.82 -14.13
N TYR A 246 -20.54 19.65 -13.50
CA TYR A 246 -21.09 19.39 -12.17
C TYR A 246 -20.58 20.38 -11.12
N ILE A 247 -19.27 20.61 -11.08
CA ILE A 247 -18.65 21.54 -10.14
C ILE A 247 -19.13 22.97 -10.43
N THR A 248 -19.12 23.39 -11.68
CA THR A 248 -19.57 24.73 -12.10
C THR A 248 -21.03 25.00 -11.68
N ARG A 249 -21.92 24.04 -11.94
CA ARG A 249 -23.33 24.13 -11.50
C ARG A 249 -23.46 24.21 -9.99
N GLY A 250 -22.62 23.47 -9.26
CA GLY A 250 -22.60 23.53 -7.79
C GLY A 250 -22.16 24.89 -7.26
N VAL A 251 -21.10 25.47 -7.83
CA VAL A 251 -20.58 26.80 -7.45
C VAL A 251 -21.55 27.92 -7.82
N THR A 252 -22.13 27.89 -9.02
CA THR A 252 -23.10 28.91 -9.47
C THR A 252 -24.50 28.70 -8.91
N LYS A 253 -24.76 27.56 -8.23
CA LYS A 253 -26.10 27.18 -7.75
C LYS A 253 -27.15 27.20 -8.87
N ASN A 254 -26.73 26.84 -10.09
CA ASN A 254 -27.54 26.91 -11.33
C ASN A 254 -28.07 28.30 -11.68
N ARG A 255 -27.43 29.36 -11.21
CA ARG A 255 -27.84 30.75 -11.55
C ARG A 255 -27.06 31.27 -12.75
N GLU A 256 -27.75 31.98 -13.62
CA GLU A 256 -27.09 32.74 -14.66
C GLU A 256 -26.32 33.94 -14.05
N THR A 257 -25.09 34.13 -14.48
CA THR A 257 -24.24 35.20 -13.98
C THR A 257 -23.22 35.62 -15.05
N ASN A 258 -22.92 36.91 -15.09
CA ASN A 258 -21.84 37.47 -15.90
C ASN A 258 -20.43 37.06 -15.39
N LEU A 259 -20.36 36.49 -14.20
CA LEU A 259 -19.13 35.96 -13.61
C LEU A 259 -18.83 34.50 -14.04
N LEU A 260 -19.72 33.86 -14.83
CA LEU A 260 -19.56 32.46 -15.26
C LEU A 260 -18.21 32.17 -15.90
N PRO A 261 -17.64 32.99 -16.81
CA PRO A 261 -16.33 32.69 -17.40
C PRO A 261 -15.20 32.63 -16.38
N TYR A 262 -15.25 33.47 -15.36
CA TYR A 262 -14.26 33.52 -14.28
C TYR A 262 -14.40 32.30 -13.35
N ILE A 263 -15.63 31.92 -13.02
CA ILE A 263 -15.91 30.73 -12.22
C ILE A 263 -15.47 29.46 -12.97
N GLN A 264 -15.75 29.34 -14.27
CA GLN A 264 -15.29 28.23 -15.08
C GLN A 264 -13.77 28.12 -15.09
N LYS A 265 -13.05 29.24 -15.21
CA LYS A 265 -11.60 29.28 -15.14
C LYS A 265 -11.06 28.80 -13.78
N ALA A 266 -11.67 29.22 -12.68
CA ALA A 266 -11.32 28.76 -11.34
C ALA A 266 -11.62 27.26 -11.14
N VAL A 267 -12.74 26.78 -11.64
CA VAL A 267 -13.13 25.34 -11.59
C VAL A 267 -12.15 24.51 -12.40
N GLU A 268 -11.77 24.95 -13.59
CA GLU A 268 -10.80 24.21 -14.42
C GLU A 268 -9.42 24.15 -13.76
N ASP A 269 -8.92 25.27 -13.21
CA ASP A 269 -7.65 25.30 -12.47
C ASP A 269 -7.72 24.40 -11.22
N SER A 270 -8.81 24.49 -10.46
CA SER A 270 -9.04 23.61 -9.32
C SER A 270 -8.98 22.13 -9.71
N TYR A 271 -9.69 21.76 -10.77
CA TYR A 271 -9.73 20.39 -11.26
C TYR A 271 -8.34 19.90 -11.69
N GLN A 272 -7.68 20.63 -12.59
CA GLN A 272 -6.42 20.18 -13.21
C GLN A 272 -5.24 20.17 -12.23
N ARG A 273 -5.14 21.21 -11.40
CA ARG A 273 -3.96 21.42 -10.56
C ARG A 273 -4.09 20.81 -9.15
N LEU A 274 -5.28 20.75 -8.60
CA LEU A 274 -5.48 20.42 -7.19
C LEU A 274 -6.32 19.16 -6.98
N LEU A 275 -7.56 19.17 -7.48
CA LEU A 275 -8.56 18.18 -7.13
C LEU A 275 -8.27 16.82 -7.77
N PHE A 276 -8.16 16.79 -9.11
CA PHE A 276 -7.96 15.55 -9.84
C PHE A 276 -6.65 14.83 -9.47
N PRO A 277 -5.47 15.48 -9.45
CA PRO A 277 -4.23 14.80 -9.07
C PRO A 277 -4.23 14.29 -7.61
N SER A 278 -4.97 14.96 -6.73
CA SER A 278 -5.12 14.53 -5.34
C SER A 278 -5.97 13.26 -5.24
N ILE A 279 -7.12 13.23 -5.95
CA ILE A 279 -8.04 12.08 -5.94
C ILE A 279 -7.43 10.88 -6.68
N GLU A 280 -6.75 11.11 -7.80
CA GLU A 280 -6.04 10.05 -8.53
C GLU A 280 -5.04 9.32 -7.63
N ARG A 281 -4.19 10.08 -6.90
CA ARG A 281 -3.23 9.51 -5.95
C ARG A 281 -3.92 8.75 -4.83
N GLU A 282 -5.04 9.24 -4.33
CA GLU A 282 -5.84 8.60 -3.29
C GLU A 282 -6.41 7.26 -3.78
N ILE A 283 -7.03 7.22 -4.95
CA ILE A 283 -7.56 6.00 -5.56
C ILE A 283 -6.43 4.99 -5.81
N ARG A 284 -5.31 5.41 -6.36
CA ARG A 284 -4.17 4.52 -6.62
C ARG A 284 -3.58 3.95 -5.33
N LYS A 285 -3.54 4.74 -4.26
CA LYS A 285 -3.11 4.30 -2.93
C LYS A 285 -4.04 3.22 -2.40
N GLU A 286 -5.36 3.44 -2.42
CA GLU A 286 -6.36 2.47 -1.95
C GLU A 286 -6.32 1.16 -2.75
N LEU A 287 -6.18 1.25 -4.08
CA LEU A 287 -6.02 0.08 -4.94
C LEU A 287 -4.75 -0.71 -4.58
N THR A 288 -3.64 -0.02 -4.32
CA THR A 288 -2.37 -0.64 -3.94
C THR A 288 -2.46 -1.32 -2.57
N GLU A 289 -3.06 -0.68 -1.59
CA GLU A 289 -3.27 -1.25 -0.25
C GLU A 289 -4.11 -2.54 -0.32
N LYS A 290 -5.22 -2.49 -1.03
CA LYS A 290 -6.07 -3.67 -1.28
C LYS A 290 -5.33 -4.79 -2.02
N ALA A 291 -4.53 -4.42 -3.02
CA ALA A 291 -3.75 -5.37 -3.80
C ALA A 291 -2.66 -6.05 -2.95
N ASN A 292 -1.99 -5.30 -2.09
CA ASN A 292 -1.00 -5.84 -1.15
C ASN A 292 -1.61 -6.80 -0.14
N GLU A 293 -2.77 -6.46 0.43
CA GLU A 293 -3.49 -7.37 1.36
C GLU A 293 -3.85 -8.70 0.69
N GLN A 294 -4.34 -8.65 -0.54
CA GLN A 294 -4.66 -9.87 -1.29
C GLN A 294 -3.41 -10.68 -1.65
N ALA A 295 -2.33 -10.02 -2.04
CA ALA A 295 -1.06 -10.69 -2.35
C ALA A 295 -0.48 -11.40 -1.12
N LEU A 296 -0.53 -10.77 0.06
CA LEU A 296 -0.10 -11.38 1.32
C LEU A 296 -0.93 -12.63 1.67
N LYS A 297 -2.25 -12.58 1.46
CA LYS A 297 -3.11 -13.76 1.68
C LYS A 297 -2.71 -14.92 0.75
N VAL A 298 -2.52 -14.66 -0.54
CA VAL A 298 -2.10 -15.67 -1.50
C VAL A 298 -0.73 -16.22 -1.14
N PHE A 299 0.21 -15.35 -0.76
CA PHE A 299 1.54 -15.77 -0.32
C PHE A 299 1.47 -16.68 0.91
N SER A 300 0.67 -16.32 1.92
CA SER A 300 0.50 -17.11 3.13
C SER A 300 -0.03 -18.52 2.82
N VAL A 301 -1.06 -18.65 1.98
CA VAL A 301 -1.60 -19.95 1.57
C VAL A 301 -0.58 -20.78 0.79
N ASN A 302 0.17 -20.14 -0.11
CA ASN A 302 1.20 -20.86 -0.87
C ASN A 302 2.34 -21.34 0.03
N LEU A 303 2.74 -20.51 1.01
CA LEU A 303 3.76 -20.87 1.99
C LEU A 303 3.29 -22.03 2.88
N GLU A 304 2.05 -21.97 3.37
CA GLU A 304 1.44 -23.04 4.14
C GLU A 304 1.44 -24.37 3.37
N ASN A 305 0.97 -24.35 2.12
CA ASN A 305 0.98 -25.53 1.25
C ASN A 305 2.41 -26.08 1.02
N LEU A 306 3.39 -25.19 0.89
CA LEU A 306 4.78 -25.58 0.76
C LEU A 306 5.31 -26.26 2.03
N LEU A 307 5.00 -25.70 3.21
CA LEU A 307 5.42 -26.24 4.50
C LEU A 307 4.73 -27.55 4.84
N LEU A 308 3.50 -27.75 4.37
CA LEU A 308 2.71 -28.98 4.59
C LEU A 308 3.01 -30.09 3.56
N GLN A 309 3.98 -29.90 2.67
CA GLN A 309 4.40 -30.97 1.75
C GLN A 309 4.88 -32.19 2.55
N ALA A 310 4.43 -33.36 2.09
CA ALA A 310 4.82 -34.60 2.75
C ALA A 310 6.34 -34.79 2.69
N PRO A 311 7.00 -35.10 3.81
CA PRO A 311 8.43 -35.37 3.82
C PRO A 311 8.76 -36.64 3.03
N LEU A 312 9.95 -36.71 2.46
CA LEU A 312 10.48 -37.94 1.88
C LEU A 312 10.63 -38.98 3.00
N LYS A 313 9.88 -40.09 2.89
CA LYS A 313 9.91 -41.15 3.89
C LYS A 313 10.96 -42.19 3.56
N ASN A 314 11.59 -42.74 4.60
CA ASN A 314 12.49 -43.87 4.51
C ASN A 314 13.70 -43.66 3.58
N LYS A 315 14.23 -42.41 3.53
CA LYS A 315 15.40 -42.07 2.72
C LYS A 315 16.52 -41.48 3.57
N MET A 316 17.76 -41.79 3.23
CA MET A 316 18.94 -41.13 3.76
C MET A 316 19.21 -39.91 2.89
N VAL A 317 19.12 -38.70 3.49
CA VAL A 317 19.21 -37.45 2.77
C VAL A 317 20.43 -36.65 3.20
N LEU A 318 21.17 -36.12 2.22
CA LEU A 318 22.20 -35.11 2.42
C LEU A 318 21.60 -33.74 2.02
N GLY A 319 21.31 -32.89 3.00
CA GLY A 319 20.93 -31.48 2.77
C GLY A 319 22.16 -30.64 2.49
N VAL A 320 22.08 -29.81 1.46
CA VAL A 320 23.12 -28.86 1.07
C VAL A 320 22.51 -27.47 1.07
N ASP A 321 23.01 -26.57 1.95
CA ASP A 321 22.67 -25.13 2.00
C ASP A 321 23.77 -24.35 1.25
N PRO A 322 23.52 -23.91 -0.01
CA PRO A 322 24.53 -23.31 -0.86
C PRO A 322 24.98 -21.93 -0.38
N ALA A 323 26.27 -21.66 -0.45
CA ALA A 323 26.81 -20.31 -0.19
C ALA A 323 28.16 -20.10 -0.87
N TYR A 324 28.45 -18.86 -1.33
CA TYR A 324 29.73 -18.54 -1.96
C TYR A 324 30.87 -18.44 -0.96
N ARG A 325 30.81 -17.50 -0.02
CA ARG A 325 31.95 -17.14 0.85
C ARG A 325 32.09 -18.02 2.08
N THR A 326 30.98 -18.41 2.68
CA THR A 326 30.97 -19.18 3.93
C THR A 326 31.11 -20.67 3.72
N GLY A 327 31.07 -21.15 2.48
CA GLY A 327 31.02 -22.56 2.10
C GLY A 327 29.60 -23.13 2.23
N CYS A 328 29.32 -24.19 1.46
CA CYS A 328 28.06 -24.91 1.52
C CYS A 328 28.00 -25.72 2.81
N LYS A 329 26.97 -25.53 3.62
CA LYS A 329 26.72 -26.32 4.82
C LYS A 329 26.06 -27.62 4.43
N LEU A 330 26.46 -28.68 5.10
CA LEU A 330 25.98 -30.04 4.87
C LEU A 330 25.29 -30.56 6.13
N ALA A 331 24.17 -31.26 5.96
CA ALA A 331 23.52 -31.99 7.02
C ALA A 331 23.04 -33.38 6.52
N VAL A 332 23.47 -34.44 7.15
CA VAL A 332 22.97 -35.80 6.89
C VAL A 332 21.80 -36.07 7.81
N VAL A 333 20.68 -36.47 7.21
CA VAL A 333 19.44 -36.76 7.93
C VAL A 333 19.04 -38.23 7.64
N ASP A 334 18.67 -38.96 8.69
CA ASP A 334 18.21 -40.33 8.57
C ASP A 334 16.73 -40.44 8.14
N GLN A 335 16.25 -41.65 7.98
CA GLN A 335 14.87 -41.96 7.57
C GLN A 335 13.79 -41.41 8.52
N THR A 336 14.16 -41.04 9.75
CA THR A 336 13.25 -40.47 10.76
C THR A 336 13.33 -38.93 10.86
N GLY A 337 14.24 -38.30 10.13
CA GLY A 337 14.52 -36.89 10.20
C GLY A 337 15.58 -36.51 11.24
N LYS A 338 16.26 -37.49 11.88
CA LYS A 338 17.32 -37.21 12.84
C LYS A 338 18.61 -36.82 12.14
N VAL A 339 19.23 -35.70 12.56
CA VAL A 339 20.53 -35.26 12.05
C VAL A 339 21.63 -36.22 12.57
N LEU A 340 22.37 -36.84 11.66
CA LEU A 340 23.47 -37.76 11.95
C LEU A 340 24.85 -37.12 11.83
N HIS A 341 24.98 -36.10 10.92
CA HIS A 341 26.27 -35.47 10.65
C HIS A 341 26.08 -34.06 10.13
N ILE A 342 26.96 -33.15 10.48
CA ILE A 342 27.03 -31.78 9.99
C ILE A 342 28.45 -31.53 9.53
N ASP A 343 28.61 -30.92 8.35
CA ASP A 343 29.90 -30.54 7.79
C ASP A 343 29.80 -29.31 6.89
N LYS A 344 30.89 -28.92 6.26
CA LYS A 344 30.98 -27.78 5.37
C LYS A 344 31.97 -28.05 4.24
N VAL A 345 31.58 -27.76 3.00
CA VAL A 345 32.42 -27.84 1.80
C VAL A 345 32.43 -26.54 1.00
N PHE A 346 33.47 -26.34 0.22
CA PHE A 346 33.61 -25.15 -0.59
C PHE A 346 33.61 -25.54 -2.07
N ILE A 347 32.42 -25.64 -2.66
CA ILE A 347 32.19 -26.15 -4.01
C ILE A 347 31.63 -25.13 -4.99
N THR A 348 31.40 -23.90 -4.55
CA THR A 348 30.69 -22.86 -5.33
C THR A 348 31.57 -21.73 -5.88
N LEU A 349 32.76 -21.55 -5.32
CA LEU A 349 33.72 -20.58 -5.83
C LEU A 349 34.79 -21.30 -6.68
N PRO A 350 35.27 -20.69 -7.77
CA PRO A 350 36.38 -21.22 -8.53
C PRO A 350 37.59 -21.48 -7.64
N LYS A 351 38.12 -22.67 -7.69
CA LYS A 351 39.34 -23.09 -7.00
C LYS A 351 40.21 -23.90 -7.94
N ASP A 352 41.50 -23.86 -7.70
CA ASP A 352 42.47 -24.67 -8.47
C ASP A 352 42.36 -26.17 -8.14
N ASN A 353 41.85 -26.49 -6.93
CA ASN A 353 41.71 -27.86 -6.52
C ASN A 353 40.53 -28.07 -5.54
N TYR A 354 39.65 -29.01 -5.89
CA TYR A 354 38.49 -29.42 -5.07
C TYR A 354 38.71 -30.81 -4.41
N ASP A 355 39.88 -31.44 -4.53
CA ASP A 355 40.10 -32.83 -4.12
C ASP A 355 39.70 -33.08 -2.68
N LYS A 356 39.97 -32.15 -1.77
CA LYS A 356 39.57 -32.23 -0.37
C LYS A 356 38.06 -32.24 -0.18
N ASP A 357 37.37 -31.35 -0.87
CA ASP A 357 35.91 -31.17 -0.77
C ASP A 357 35.18 -32.34 -1.47
N ILE A 358 35.73 -32.82 -2.61
CA ILE A 358 35.25 -34.03 -3.31
C ILE A 358 35.39 -35.26 -2.41
N LYS A 359 36.57 -35.45 -1.81
CA LYS A 359 36.81 -36.59 -0.90
C LYS A 359 35.85 -36.56 0.29
N ALA A 360 35.65 -35.41 0.92
CA ALA A 360 34.73 -35.26 2.03
C ALA A 360 33.28 -35.61 1.63
N LEU A 361 32.80 -35.17 0.46
CA LEU A 361 31.48 -35.50 -0.03
C LEU A 361 31.35 -37.02 -0.33
N LEU A 362 32.34 -37.62 -0.98
CA LEU A 362 32.35 -39.06 -1.28
C LEU A 362 32.36 -39.91 0.00
N ASP A 363 33.15 -39.51 0.99
CA ASP A 363 33.22 -40.18 2.29
C ASP A 363 31.86 -40.10 3.02
N ILE A 364 31.20 -38.93 3.00
CA ILE A 364 29.86 -38.76 3.59
C ILE A 364 28.82 -39.62 2.86
N ILE A 365 28.78 -39.56 1.51
CA ILE A 365 27.83 -40.29 0.69
C ILE A 365 27.97 -41.81 0.95
N SER A 366 29.20 -42.33 0.94
CA SER A 366 29.49 -43.74 1.18
C SER A 366 29.18 -44.16 2.60
N LYS A 367 29.67 -43.40 3.60
CA LYS A 367 29.53 -43.72 5.03
C LYS A 367 28.09 -43.82 5.48
N TYR A 368 27.28 -42.86 5.05
CA TYR A 368 25.87 -42.75 5.46
C TYR A 368 24.90 -43.37 4.45
N LYS A 369 25.41 -43.96 3.35
CA LYS A 369 24.60 -44.54 2.28
C LYS A 369 23.53 -43.57 1.78
N ILE A 370 23.94 -42.33 1.44
CA ILE A 370 23.05 -41.29 0.98
C ILE A 370 22.31 -41.75 -0.28
N GLU A 371 21.00 -41.58 -0.31
CA GLU A 371 20.14 -41.90 -1.46
C GLU A 371 19.74 -40.66 -2.22
N ILE A 372 19.56 -39.53 -1.52
CA ILE A 372 19.12 -38.24 -2.12
C ILE A 372 19.97 -37.09 -1.57
N ILE A 373 20.38 -36.21 -2.47
CA ILE A 373 20.99 -34.91 -2.13
C ILE A 373 19.97 -33.80 -2.36
N ALA A 374 19.55 -33.14 -1.29
CA ALA A 374 18.61 -31.99 -1.33
C ALA A 374 19.40 -30.69 -1.33
N ILE A 375 19.38 -29.96 -2.45
CA ILE A 375 20.11 -28.69 -2.64
C ILE A 375 19.14 -27.53 -2.47
N GLY A 376 19.43 -26.62 -1.57
CA GLY A 376 18.65 -25.41 -1.39
C GLY A 376 18.66 -24.51 -2.63
N ASN A 377 17.55 -23.81 -2.90
CA ASN A 377 17.40 -22.93 -4.06
C ASN A 377 17.86 -21.48 -3.81
N GLY A 378 18.63 -21.23 -2.75
CA GLY A 378 19.18 -19.93 -2.41
C GLY A 378 20.35 -19.49 -3.30
N THR A 379 21.18 -18.60 -2.74
CA THR A 379 22.39 -18.10 -3.39
C THR A 379 23.36 -19.24 -3.72
N ALA A 380 23.96 -19.25 -4.90
CA ALA A 380 24.89 -20.30 -5.37
C ALA A 380 24.28 -21.70 -5.60
N SER A 381 22.96 -21.77 -5.72
CA SER A 381 22.25 -23.05 -5.98
C SER A 381 22.66 -23.69 -7.32
N ARG A 382 22.76 -22.90 -8.39
CA ARG A 382 23.12 -23.39 -9.75
C ARG A 382 24.54 -23.96 -9.81
N GLU A 383 25.47 -23.31 -9.15
CA GLU A 383 26.87 -23.75 -9.07
C GLU A 383 26.97 -25.04 -8.24
N SER A 384 26.24 -25.13 -7.14
CA SER A 384 26.16 -26.34 -6.32
C SER A 384 25.52 -27.51 -7.09
N GLU A 385 24.43 -27.25 -7.83
CA GLU A 385 23.77 -28.23 -8.70
C GLU A 385 24.74 -28.78 -9.75
N ALA A 386 25.40 -27.85 -10.49
CA ALA A 386 26.35 -28.25 -11.54
C ALA A 386 27.52 -29.10 -10.97
N PHE A 387 28.04 -28.72 -9.80
CA PHE A 387 29.11 -29.45 -9.14
C PHE A 387 28.66 -30.84 -8.70
N ILE A 388 27.50 -30.96 -8.06
CA ILE A 388 26.97 -32.24 -7.57
C ILE A 388 26.59 -33.16 -8.73
N ALA A 389 25.95 -32.61 -9.79
CA ALA A 389 25.66 -33.39 -11.00
C ALA A 389 26.94 -33.99 -11.63
N LYS A 390 27.98 -33.16 -11.72
CA LYS A 390 29.30 -33.61 -12.23
C LYS A 390 29.92 -34.66 -11.33
N LEU A 391 29.90 -34.49 -10.01
CA LEU A 391 30.41 -35.42 -9.03
C LEU A 391 29.71 -36.81 -9.16
N ILE A 392 28.37 -36.82 -9.26
CA ILE A 392 27.59 -38.04 -9.43
C ILE A 392 27.98 -38.78 -10.72
N GLN A 393 28.13 -37.99 -11.83
CA GLN A 393 28.50 -38.57 -13.13
C GLN A 393 29.93 -39.14 -13.14
N GLU A 394 30.92 -38.39 -12.66
CA GLU A 394 32.33 -38.76 -12.67
C GLU A 394 32.63 -39.98 -11.78
N HIS A 395 31.94 -40.10 -10.64
CA HIS A 395 32.14 -41.17 -9.70
C HIS A 395 31.09 -42.31 -9.79
N HIS A 396 30.21 -42.26 -10.81
CA HIS A 396 29.13 -43.23 -11.04
C HIS A 396 28.31 -43.55 -9.79
N LEU A 397 27.95 -42.48 -9.03
CA LEU A 397 27.22 -42.62 -7.78
C LEU A 397 25.74 -42.97 -8.04
N ASN A 398 25.20 -43.94 -7.29
CA ASN A 398 23.77 -44.25 -7.34
C ASN A 398 23.02 -43.37 -6.34
N VAL A 399 23.00 -42.05 -6.58
CA VAL A 399 22.39 -41.03 -5.74
C VAL A 399 21.58 -40.08 -6.62
N GLU A 400 20.35 -39.78 -6.21
CA GLU A 400 19.51 -38.78 -6.84
C GLU A 400 19.76 -37.40 -6.21
N PHE A 401 19.47 -36.32 -6.93
CA PHE A 401 19.46 -35.01 -6.35
C PHE A 401 18.22 -34.19 -6.77
N ALA A 402 17.83 -33.22 -5.94
CA ALA A 402 16.73 -32.33 -6.22
C ALA A 402 17.02 -30.95 -5.65
N ILE A 403 16.53 -29.92 -6.36
CA ILE A 403 16.53 -28.53 -5.86
C ILE A 403 15.29 -28.33 -4.99
N ILE A 404 15.50 -27.89 -3.76
CA ILE A 404 14.44 -27.74 -2.75
C ILE A 404 14.30 -26.25 -2.38
N SER A 405 13.06 -25.76 -2.30
CA SER A 405 12.78 -24.41 -1.86
C SER A 405 13.11 -24.21 -0.38
N GLU A 406 13.96 -23.23 -0.10
CA GLU A 406 14.32 -22.83 1.28
C GLU A 406 13.34 -21.83 1.89
N ALA A 407 12.30 -21.36 1.15
CA ALA A 407 11.40 -20.32 1.60
C ALA A 407 10.75 -20.63 2.96
N GLY A 408 10.36 -21.89 3.18
CA GLY A 408 9.81 -22.35 4.45
C GLY A 408 10.82 -22.28 5.61
N ALA A 409 12.03 -22.75 5.39
CA ALA A 409 13.09 -22.75 6.41
C ALA A 409 13.58 -21.33 6.73
N SER A 410 13.56 -20.41 5.77
CA SER A 410 14.00 -19.03 5.95
C SER A 410 13.01 -18.19 6.78
N VAL A 411 11.75 -18.59 6.85
CA VAL A 411 10.68 -17.88 7.60
C VAL A 411 10.49 -18.47 9.00
N TYR A 412 10.82 -19.73 9.21
CA TYR A 412 10.72 -20.41 10.50
C TYR A 412 11.82 -19.95 11.46
#